data_4110fe0884be3d7381d6d6f058e2edb9
#
_entry.id   4110fe0884be3d7381d6d6f058e2edb9
#
_cell.length_a   1.000
_cell.length_b   1.000
_cell.length_c   1.000
_cell.angle_alpha   90.00
_cell.angle_beta   90.00
_cell.angle_gamma   90.00
#
_symmetry.space_group_name_H-M   'P 1'
#
loop_
_entity.id
_entity.type
_entity.pdbx_description
1 polymer ?
#
loop_
_entity_poly.entity_id
_entity_poly.type
_entity_poly.pdbx_seq_one_letter_code
_entity_poly.pdbx_strand_id
1 'polypeptide(L)'
;MRRGLLNTLGLIVLGVIALGTGPARAETIANGPYYATPSWDQTLPSSTRFIVLSNMSSAAVLDRETGLVWEKSPDTTGREWQVAQFHCNQRTVGNRKGWRLPTIQELASLVDPTQSNPALPPGHPFQNVQSSFYWSATTSPLPSSGAGFAWYVYFGDGAVDLLDRTTEPYVWCVRGGQGVDPQ
;
A
#
# COMPACT_ATOMS: atom_id res chain seq x y z
N MET A 1 48.66 -75.15 -36.53
CA MET A 1 48.36 -74.63 -35.20
C MET A 1 48.49 -73.07 -35.22
N ARG A 2 47.43 -72.38 -35.34
CA ARG A 2 47.40 -70.91 -35.19
C ARG A 2 46.15 -70.52 -34.35
N ARG A 3 46.42 -70.02 -33.19
CA ARG A 3 45.39 -69.55 -32.27
C ARG A 3 44.97 -68.12 -32.72
N GLY A 4 43.68 -67.93 -32.99
CA GLY A 4 43.11 -66.63 -33.26
C GLY A 4 42.82 -65.94 -31.96
N LEU A 5 43.26 -64.65 -31.84
CA LEU A 5 42.86 -63.77 -30.82
C LEU A 5 41.54 -63.10 -31.24
N LEU A 6 40.52 -63.24 -30.45
CA LEU A 6 39.29 -62.42 -30.53
C LEU A 6 39.55 -61.09 -29.82
N ASN A 7 39.55 -60.05 -30.59
CA ASN A 7 39.45 -58.69 -30.05
C ASN A 7 38.02 -58.39 -29.81
N THR A 8 37.64 -58.26 -28.51
CA THR A 8 36.39 -57.71 -28.11
C THR A 8 36.51 -56.20 -28.06
N LEU A 9 35.94 -55.51 -29.05
CA LEU A 9 35.75 -54.07 -29.00
C LEU A 9 34.62 -53.78 -27.97
N GLY A 10 35.00 -53.21 -26.83
CA GLY A 10 34.03 -52.65 -25.88
C GLY A 10 33.46 -51.40 -26.43
N LEU A 11 32.15 -51.38 -26.67
CA LEU A 11 31.39 -50.21 -27.05
C LEU A 11 31.13 -49.38 -25.79
N ILE A 12 31.85 -48.30 -25.65
CA ILE A 12 31.56 -47.28 -24.60
C ILE A 12 30.37 -46.45 -25.07
N VAL A 13 29.20 -46.73 -24.52
CA VAL A 13 28.03 -45.89 -24.71
C VAL A 13 28.19 -44.69 -23.77
N LEU A 14 28.60 -43.56 -24.32
CA LEU A 14 28.52 -42.28 -23.62
C LEU A 14 27.05 -41.88 -23.51
N GLY A 15 26.49 -42.09 -22.34
CA GLY A 15 25.18 -41.56 -21.98
C GLY A 15 25.23 -40.04 -21.94
N VAL A 16 24.67 -39.39 -22.92
CA VAL A 16 24.40 -37.94 -22.88
C VAL A 16 23.29 -37.75 -21.89
N ILE A 17 23.64 -37.28 -20.68
CA ILE A 17 22.66 -36.78 -19.74
C ILE A 17 22.13 -35.45 -20.33
N ALA A 18 20.99 -35.51 -20.99
CA ALA A 18 20.24 -34.32 -21.34
C ALA A 18 19.75 -33.68 -20.04
N LEU A 19 20.45 -32.66 -19.60
CA LEU A 19 19.93 -31.73 -18.62
C LEU A 19 18.69 -31.09 -19.24
N GLY A 20 17.53 -31.63 -18.87
CA GLY A 20 16.23 -31.04 -19.23
C GLY A 20 16.19 -29.64 -18.69
N THR A 21 16.40 -28.65 -19.55
CA THR A 21 15.97 -27.30 -19.31
C THR A 21 14.44 -27.36 -19.33
N GLY A 22 13.84 -27.66 -18.18
CA GLY A 22 12.42 -27.41 -17.98
C GLY A 22 12.17 -25.95 -18.36
N PRO A 23 11.00 -25.63 -18.91
CA PRO A 23 10.66 -24.25 -19.20
C PRO A 23 10.93 -23.48 -17.92
N ALA A 24 11.79 -22.46 -17.99
CA ALA A 24 11.95 -21.51 -16.92
C ALA A 24 10.53 -21.07 -16.57
N ARG A 25 10.08 -21.46 -15.39
CA ARG A 25 8.83 -20.95 -14.85
C ARG A 25 9.02 -19.45 -14.91
N ALA A 26 8.32 -18.79 -15.82
CA ALA A 26 8.22 -17.35 -15.76
C ALA A 26 7.73 -17.10 -14.33
N GLU A 27 8.63 -16.62 -13.47
CA GLU A 27 8.19 -16.07 -12.22
C GLU A 27 7.16 -15.05 -12.62
N THR A 28 5.93 -15.36 -12.31
CA THR A 28 4.87 -14.39 -12.39
C THR A 28 5.29 -13.37 -11.34
N ILE A 29 6.07 -12.37 -11.77
CA ILE A 29 6.30 -11.19 -10.97
C ILE A 29 4.88 -10.75 -10.67
N ALA A 30 4.45 -11.00 -9.46
CA ALA A 30 3.14 -10.55 -9.04
C ALA A 30 3.14 -9.05 -9.34
N ASN A 31 2.30 -8.62 -10.26
CA ASN A 31 2.01 -7.20 -10.47
C ASN A 31 1.25 -6.72 -9.23
N GLY A 32 1.83 -6.97 -8.09
CA GLY A 32 1.29 -6.63 -6.81
C GLY A 32 1.88 -5.34 -6.34
N PRO A 33 1.21 -4.77 -5.40
CA PRO A 33 1.82 -3.74 -4.61
C PRO A 33 2.98 -4.40 -3.85
N TYR A 34 4.18 -3.94 -4.13
CA TYR A 34 5.36 -4.30 -3.35
C TYR A 34 5.40 -3.39 -2.14
N TYR A 35 4.88 -3.86 -1.04
CA TYR A 35 4.86 -3.12 0.23
C TYR A 35 6.25 -2.87 0.81
N ALA A 36 7.28 -3.49 0.26
CA ALA A 36 8.63 -3.46 0.82
C ALA A 36 9.58 -2.49 0.11
N THR A 37 9.31 -2.09 -1.09
CA THR A 37 10.02 -0.99 -1.72
C THR A 37 9.37 0.29 -1.22
N PRO A 38 10.15 1.24 -0.70
CA PRO A 38 9.55 2.44 -0.18
C PRO A 38 8.73 3.10 -1.28
N SER A 39 7.45 3.00 -1.15
CA SER A 39 6.47 3.74 -1.92
C SER A 39 6.61 5.26 -1.75
N TRP A 40 7.64 5.67 -1.03
CA TRP A 40 8.02 7.06 -0.81
C TRP A 40 8.63 7.73 -2.03
N ASP A 41 9.11 6.96 -3.00
CA ASP A 41 9.80 7.52 -4.16
C ASP A 41 8.85 8.21 -5.14
N GLN A 42 7.53 8.03 -4.98
CA GLN A 42 6.48 8.64 -5.81
C GLN A 42 6.87 8.70 -7.30
N THR A 43 7.28 7.55 -7.81
CA THR A 43 7.89 7.44 -9.14
C THR A 43 6.86 7.47 -10.27
N LEU A 44 5.60 7.11 -9.97
CA LEU A 44 4.53 7.09 -10.95
C LEU A 44 3.84 8.46 -11.04
N PRO A 45 3.66 9.01 -12.24
CA PRO A 45 2.81 10.18 -12.41
C PRO A 45 1.36 9.86 -12.00
N SER A 46 0.65 10.85 -11.46
CA SER A 46 -0.70 10.69 -10.90
C SER A 46 -1.67 9.96 -11.82
N SER A 47 -1.59 10.20 -13.13
CA SER A 47 -2.46 9.57 -14.12
C SER A 47 -2.29 8.06 -14.26
N THR A 48 -1.16 7.52 -13.84
CA THR A 48 -0.85 6.08 -13.85
C THR A 48 -0.77 5.49 -12.45
N ARG A 49 -0.50 6.30 -11.45
CA ARG A 49 -0.47 5.92 -10.04
C ARG A 49 -1.89 5.66 -9.51
N PHE A 50 -2.80 6.59 -9.75
CA PHE A 50 -4.14 6.56 -9.16
C PHE A 50 -5.18 6.09 -10.16
N ILE A 51 -5.81 4.95 -9.89
CA ILE A 51 -6.85 4.36 -10.73
C ILE A 51 -8.21 4.44 -10.01
N VAL A 52 -9.15 5.18 -10.57
CA VAL A 52 -10.53 5.18 -10.07
C VAL A 52 -11.18 3.83 -10.38
N LEU A 53 -11.67 3.15 -9.35
CA LEU A 53 -12.20 1.79 -9.45
C LEU A 53 -13.67 1.79 -9.87
N SER A 54 -13.94 1.50 -11.13
CA SER A 54 -15.30 1.40 -11.68
C SER A 54 -16.11 0.26 -11.04
N ASN A 55 -15.45 -0.86 -10.68
CA ASN A 55 -16.05 -1.99 -9.96
C ASN A 55 -16.36 -1.71 -8.48
N MET A 56 -16.07 -0.50 -8.01
CA MET A 56 -16.44 0.06 -6.73
C MET A 56 -17.30 1.32 -6.89
N SER A 57 -18.12 1.36 -7.93
CA SER A 57 -19.01 2.50 -8.26
C SER A 57 -18.25 3.83 -8.37
N SER A 58 -17.00 3.79 -8.78
CA SER A 58 -16.08 4.94 -8.85
C SER A 58 -15.95 5.72 -7.53
N ALA A 59 -16.24 5.08 -6.40
CA ALA A 59 -16.16 5.66 -5.07
C ALA A 59 -14.81 5.44 -4.38
N ALA A 60 -13.91 4.69 -4.99
CA ALA A 60 -12.60 4.35 -4.46
C ALA A 60 -11.51 4.49 -5.53
N VAL A 61 -10.28 4.67 -5.05
CA VAL A 61 -9.08 4.86 -5.86
C VAL A 61 -8.01 3.86 -5.43
N LEU A 62 -7.50 3.09 -6.37
CA LEU A 62 -6.31 2.27 -6.17
C LEU A 62 -5.07 3.13 -6.35
N ASP A 63 -4.21 3.17 -5.35
CA ASP A 63 -2.85 3.66 -5.46
C ASP A 63 -1.93 2.51 -5.88
N ARG A 64 -1.39 2.57 -7.09
CA ARG A 64 -0.55 1.50 -7.65
C ARG A 64 0.85 1.45 -7.04
N GLU A 65 1.32 2.51 -6.41
CA GLU A 65 2.61 2.49 -5.71
C GLU A 65 2.55 1.72 -4.40
N THR A 66 1.41 1.82 -3.70
CA THR A 66 1.24 1.18 -2.40
C THR A 66 0.35 -0.06 -2.44
N GLY A 67 -0.47 -0.21 -3.51
CA GLY A 67 -1.52 -1.22 -3.61
C GLY A 67 -2.69 -0.99 -2.68
N LEU A 68 -2.73 0.15 -2.04
CA LEU A 68 -3.81 0.54 -1.16
C LEU A 68 -5.00 1.08 -1.96
N VAL A 69 -6.18 0.85 -1.43
CA VAL A 69 -7.42 1.41 -1.98
C VAL A 69 -7.94 2.46 -1.02
N TRP A 70 -8.04 3.68 -1.48
CA TRP A 70 -8.47 4.84 -0.72
C TRP A 70 -9.92 5.21 -1.04
N GLU A 71 -10.64 5.78 -0.09
CA GLU A 71 -11.86 6.51 -0.41
C GLU A 71 -11.54 7.62 -1.42
N LYS A 72 -12.32 7.71 -2.49
CA LYS A 72 -12.15 8.80 -3.47
C LYS A 72 -12.48 10.17 -2.86
N SER A 73 -13.43 10.18 -1.95
CA SER A 73 -13.88 11.37 -1.23
C SER A 73 -13.91 11.06 0.26
N PRO A 74 -12.90 11.50 1.03
CA PRO A 74 -12.92 11.35 2.48
C PRO A 74 -14.10 12.12 3.09
N ASP A 75 -14.46 11.72 4.31
CA ASP A 75 -15.48 12.43 5.08
C ASP A 75 -14.97 13.82 5.50
N THR A 76 -15.82 14.81 5.40
CA THR A 76 -15.51 16.20 5.77
C THR A 76 -15.96 16.55 7.20
N THR A 77 -16.26 15.54 8.02
CA THR A 77 -16.58 15.70 9.43
C THR A 77 -15.39 15.30 10.28
N GLY A 78 -14.91 16.19 11.13
CA GLY A 78 -13.89 15.88 12.11
C GLY A 78 -14.39 14.90 13.18
N ARG A 79 -13.49 14.09 13.73
CA ARG A 79 -13.81 13.10 14.77
C ARG A 79 -12.63 12.88 15.71
N GLU A 80 -12.95 12.62 16.98
CA GLU A 80 -11.97 12.06 17.92
C GLU A 80 -11.40 10.74 17.39
N TRP A 81 -10.18 10.43 17.77
CA TRP A 81 -9.41 9.32 17.21
C TRP A 81 -10.10 7.95 17.31
N GLN A 82 -10.70 7.61 18.46
CA GLN A 82 -11.42 6.34 18.62
C GLN A 82 -12.67 6.29 17.74
N VAL A 83 -13.37 7.42 17.62
CA VAL A 83 -14.55 7.53 16.75
C VAL A 83 -14.13 7.42 15.28
N ALA A 84 -12.98 7.98 14.91
CA ALA A 84 -12.41 7.89 13.57
C ALA A 84 -12.09 6.44 13.18
N GLN A 85 -11.50 5.66 14.09
CA GLN A 85 -11.26 4.22 13.85
C GLN A 85 -12.58 3.46 13.66
N PHE A 86 -13.53 3.67 14.56
CA PHE A 86 -14.85 3.03 14.47
C PHE A 86 -15.55 3.41 13.16
N HIS A 87 -15.50 4.69 12.78
CA HIS A 87 -16.07 5.19 11.54
C HIS A 87 -15.54 4.41 10.33
N CYS A 88 -14.21 4.30 10.18
CA CYS A 88 -13.62 3.55 9.07
C CYS A 88 -14.01 2.07 9.09
N ASN A 89 -13.99 1.42 10.26
CA ASN A 89 -14.33 0.00 10.38
C ASN A 89 -15.80 -0.30 9.99
N GLN A 90 -16.69 0.66 10.14
CA GLN A 90 -18.09 0.55 9.77
C GLN A 90 -18.37 0.92 8.29
N ARG A 91 -17.40 1.54 7.62
CA ARG A 91 -17.59 2.04 6.25
C ARG A 91 -17.92 0.92 5.26
N THR A 92 -18.80 1.27 4.35
CA THR A 92 -19.05 0.52 3.13
C THR A 92 -18.92 1.49 1.97
N VAL A 93 -17.85 1.38 1.20
CA VAL A 93 -17.56 2.24 0.04
C VAL A 93 -17.47 1.35 -1.18
N GLY A 94 -18.17 1.72 -2.27
CA GLY A 94 -18.22 0.93 -3.48
C GLY A 94 -18.73 -0.51 -3.25
N ASN A 95 -19.69 -0.68 -2.34
CA ASN A 95 -20.21 -1.98 -1.89
C ASN A 95 -19.15 -2.93 -1.29
N ARG A 96 -18.06 -2.38 -0.76
CA ARG A 96 -16.99 -3.13 -0.10
C ARG A 96 -16.82 -2.69 1.35
N LYS A 97 -16.62 -3.67 2.24
CA LYS A 97 -16.24 -3.49 3.65
C LYS A 97 -14.74 -3.75 3.84
N GLY A 98 -14.27 -3.67 5.08
CA GLY A 98 -12.87 -3.87 5.43
C GLY A 98 -12.04 -2.59 5.25
N TRP A 99 -12.66 -1.44 5.50
CA TRP A 99 -12.01 -0.14 5.59
C TRP A 99 -11.47 0.06 7.00
N ARG A 100 -10.39 0.82 7.11
CA ARG A 100 -9.73 1.14 8.38
C ARG A 100 -9.06 2.51 8.30
N LEU A 101 -8.65 3.07 9.42
CA LEU A 101 -7.69 4.16 9.40
C LEU A 101 -6.37 3.70 8.79
N PRO A 102 -5.69 4.53 8.00
CA PRO A 102 -4.35 4.25 7.51
C PRO A 102 -3.32 4.34 8.64
N THR A 103 -2.21 3.62 8.53
CA THR A 103 -1.01 3.91 9.33
C THR A 103 -0.46 5.28 8.94
N ILE A 104 0.44 5.83 9.76
CA ILE A 104 1.06 7.13 9.44
C ILE A 104 1.87 7.05 8.13
N GLN A 105 2.56 5.93 7.89
CA GLN A 105 3.32 5.71 6.68
C GLN A 105 2.41 5.64 5.45
N GLU A 106 1.30 4.91 5.54
CA GLU A 106 0.32 4.82 4.46
C GLU A 106 -0.28 6.19 4.13
N LEU A 107 -0.66 6.96 5.15
CA LEU A 107 -1.25 8.28 4.95
C LEU A 107 -0.24 9.27 4.37
N ALA A 108 0.99 9.27 4.90
CA ALA A 108 2.08 10.11 4.41
C ALA A 108 2.51 9.76 2.98
N SER A 109 2.28 8.52 2.51
CA SER A 109 2.59 8.13 1.13
C SER A 109 1.78 8.89 0.07
N LEU A 110 0.65 9.49 0.45
CA LEU A 110 -0.13 10.34 -0.44
C LEU A 110 0.44 11.75 -0.60
N VAL A 111 1.31 12.19 0.32
CA VAL A 111 1.84 13.55 0.33
C VAL A 111 2.82 13.78 -0.80
N ASP A 112 2.65 14.86 -1.54
CA ASP A 112 3.64 15.44 -2.43
C ASP A 112 4.20 16.70 -1.78
N PRO A 113 5.45 16.70 -1.29
CA PRO A 113 6.02 17.82 -0.57
C PRO A 113 6.30 19.04 -1.46
N THR A 114 6.14 18.92 -2.77
CA THR A 114 6.26 20.05 -3.72
C THR A 114 4.94 20.80 -3.89
N GLN A 115 3.85 20.26 -3.33
CA GLN A 115 2.50 20.82 -3.44
C GLN A 115 2.00 21.31 -2.07
N SER A 116 1.01 22.15 -2.12
CA SER A 116 0.31 22.64 -0.91
C SER A 116 -1.15 22.94 -1.20
N ASN A 117 -1.99 22.82 -0.16
CA ASN A 117 -3.40 23.18 -0.16
C ASN A 117 -4.27 22.53 -1.25
N PRO A 118 -4.31 21.19 -1.37
CA PRO A 118 -3.68 20.19 -0.53
C PRO A 118 -2.31 19.74 -1.05
N ALA A 119 -1.47 19.20 -0.16
CA ALA A 119 -0.16 18.62 -0.46
C ALA A 119 -0.33 17.21 -1.10
N LEU A 120 -0.95 17.16 -2.26
CA LEU A 120 -1.19 15.94 -3.05
C LEU A 120 -0.60 16.07 -4.44
N PRO A 121 -0.19 14.95 -5.07
CA PRO A 121 0.34 14.97 -6.43
C PRO A 121 -0.63 15.61 -7.42
N PRO A 122 -0.16 16.48 -8.33
CA PRO A 122 -1.02 17.15 -9.30
C PRO A 122 -1.80 16.15 -10.17
N GLY A 123 -3.07 16.44 -10.44
CA GLY A 123 -3.92 15.57 -11.25
C GLY A 123 -4.44 14.33 -10.52
N HIS A 124 -4.31 14.26 -9.20
CA HIS A 124 -4.92 13.20 -8.40
C HIS A 124 -6.45 13.19 -8.55
N PRO A 125 -7.12 12.01 -8.49
CA PRO A 125 -8.56 11.89 -8.69
C PRO A 125 -9.39 12.08 -7.40
N PHE A 126 -8.76 12.35 -6.27
CA PHE A 126 -9.44 12.51 -4.98
C PHE A 126 -10.29 13.77 -4.96
N GLN A 127 -11.37 13.74 -4.21
CA GLN A 127 -12.35 14.82 -4.08
C GLN A 127 -12.54 15.20 -2.62
N ASN A 128 -12.93 16.44 -2.35
CA ASN A 128 -13.24 16.93 -1.01
C ASN A 128 -12.11 16.77 0.03
N VAL A 129 -10.86 16.63 -0.41
CA VAL A 129 -9.73 16.62 0.50
C VAL A 129 -9.53 18.02 1.06
N GLN A 130 -9.57 18.12 2.38
CA GLN A 130 -9.36 19.38 3.08
C GLN A 130 -7.87 19.61 3.31
N SER A 131 -7.40 20.84 3.17
CA SER A 131 -6.05 21.26 3.55
C SER A 131 -5.95 21.38 5.08
N SER A 132 -6.08 20.26 5.77
CA SER A 132 -6.19 20.18 7.22
C SER A 132 -5.59 18.87 7.75
N PHE A 133 -5.81 18.60 9.02
CA PHE A 133 -5.28 17.43 9.73
C PHE A 133 -6.12 16.18 9.46
N TYR A 134 -5.45 15.07 9.20
CA TYR A 134 -6.08 13.75 9.01
C TYR A 134 -5.45 12.71 9.94
N TRP A 135 -6.30 11.98 10.68
CA TRP A 135 -5.84 10.94 11.59
C TRP A 135 -5.17 9.77 10.89
N SER A 136 -4.11 9.27 11.52
CA SER A 136 -3.62 7.91 11.27
C SER A 136 -4.04 6.95 12.40
N ALA A 137 -3.92 5.65 12.16
CA ALA A 137 -4.10 4.61 13.18
C ALA A 137 -2.92 4.54 14.16
N THR A 138 -1.77 5.11 13.79
CA THR A 138 -0.52 5.02 14.55
C THR A 138 -0.60 5.89 15.80
N THR A 139 -0.38 5.26 16.96
CA THR A 139 -0.34 5.95 18.25
C THR A 139 1.08 6.32 18.65
N SER A 140 1.21 7.29 19.52
CA SER A 140 2.49 7.63 20.13
C SER A 140 2.67 6.88 21.46
N PRO A 141 3.87 6.34 21.73
CA PRO A 141 4.21 5.77 23.03
C PRO A 141 4.52 6.84 24.08
N LEU A 142 4.47 8.14 23.72
CA LEU A 142 4.76 9.19 24.66
C LEU A 142 3.78 9.17 25.84
N PRO A 143 4.28 9.36 27.07
CA PRO A 143 3.41 9.44 28.23
C PRO A 143 2.42 10.59 28.09
N SER A 144 1.16 10.33 28.39
CA SER A 144 0.15 11.37 28.47
C SER A 144 -0.66 11.21 29.74
N SER A 145 -1.18 12.31 30.25
CA SER A 145 -2.11 12.31 31.39
C SER A 145 -3.56 12.09 30.99
N GLY A 146 -3.82 11.85 29.70
CA GLY A 146 -5.18 11.76 29.15
C GLY A 146 -5.33 10.63 28.14
N ALA A 147 -6.10 10.88 27.08
CA ALA A 147 -6.41 9.90 26.05
C ALA A 147 -5.19 9.47 25.20
N GLY A 148 -4.06 10.15 25.34
CA GLY A 148 -2.83 9.91 24.59
C GLY A 148 -2.81 10.64 23.26
N PHE A 149 -1.72 10.42 22.53
CA PHE A 149 -1.48 11.04 21.24
C PHE A 149 -1.55 10.03 20.11
N ALA A 150 -1.96 10.50 18.94
CA ALA A 150 -1.86 9.77 17.69
C ALA A 150 -1.23 10.65 16.61
N TRP A 151 -0.60 10.00 15.62
CA TRP A 151 0.01 10.68 14.50
C TRP A 151 -1.05 11.14 13.50
N TYR A 152 -0.81 12.28 12.90
CA TYR A 152 -1.61 12.82 11.82
C TYR A 152 -0.75 13.28 10.65
N VAL A 153 -1.36 13.48 9.50
CA VAL A 153 -0.80 14.22 8.37
C VAL A 153 -1.59 15.51 8.20
N TYR A 154 -0.89 16.62 8.04
CA TYR A 154 -1.49 17.91 7.67
C TYR A 154 -1.39 18.09 6.15
N PHE A 155 -2.51 17.94 5.46
CA PHE A 155 -2.54 18.09 4.00
C PHE A 155 -2.47 19.55 3.52
N GLY A 156 -2.26 20.52 4.37
CA GLY A 156 -1.92 21.87 3.97
C GLY A 156 -0.53 21.98 3.36
N ASP A 157 0.45 21.26 3.93
CA ASP A 157 1.86 21.28 3.50
C ASP A 157 2.56 19.91 3.58
N GLY A 158 1.86 18.88 4.04
CA GLY A 158 2.40 17.52 4.18
C GLY A 158 3.08 17.24 5.52
N ALA A 159 3.03 18.13 6.49
CA ALA A 159 3.63 17.93 7.80
C ALA A 159 3.04 16.73 8.54
N VAL A 160 3.87 16.03 9.29
CA VAL A 160 3.52 14.87 10.11
C VAL A 160 3.88 15.17 11.56
N ASP A 161 2.91 15.06 12.46
CA ASP A 161 3.13 15.34 13.87
C ASP A 161 2.08 14.61 14.74
N LEU A 162 2.10 14.86 16.04
CA LEU A 162 1.25 14.27 17.06
C LEU A 162 0.13 15.22 17.48
N LEU A 163 -1.05 14.67 17.71
CA LEU A 163 -2.19 15.42 18.20
C LEU A 163 -2.89 14.63 19.31
N ASP A 164 -3.45 15.34 20.30
CA ASP A 164 -4.26 14.72 21.34
C ASP A 164 -5.48 14.02 20.73
N ARG A 165 -5.72 12.78 21.14
CA ARG A 165 -6.76 11.90 20.59
C ARG A 165 -8.18 12.37 20.85
N THR A 166 -8.36 13.38 21.69
CA THR A 166 -9.66 14.06 21.94
C THR A 166 -9.96 15.19 20.96
N THR A 167 -9.01 15.54 20.09
CA THR A 167 -9.24 16.51 19.02
C THR A 167 -9.99 15.86 17.85
N GLU A 168 -10.47 16.66 16.93
CA GLU A 168 -11.38 16.24 15.86
C GLU A 168 -10.81 16.49 14.43
N PRO A 169 -9.65 15.93 14.07
CA PRO A 169 -9.19 15.90 12.69
C PRO A 169 -10.13 15.15 11.75
N TYR A 170 -9.93 15.35 10.47
CA TYR A 170 -10.65 14.62 9.43
C TYR A 170 -10.22 13.15 9.37
N VAL A 171 -11.01 12.37 8.64
CA VAL A 171 -10.84 10.93 8.52
C VAL A 171 -10.79 10.55 7.05
N TRP A 172 -9.75 9.80 6.67
CA TRP A 172 -9.61 9.25 5.32
C TRP A 172 -9.38 7.75 5.42
N CYS A 173 -10.39 6.97 5.08
CA CYS A 173 -10.29 5.53 5.25
C CYS A 173 -9.57 4.87 4.08
N VAL A 174 -8.83 3.81 4.39
CA VAL A 174 -8.08 3.00 3.46
C VAL A 174 -8.50 1.54 3.56
N ARG A 175 -8.31 0.79 2.50
CA ARG A 175 -8.54 -0.65 2.43
C ARG A 175 -7.36 -1.35 1.79
N GLY A 176 -7.05 -2.57 2.24
CA GLY A 176 -5.87 -3.33 1.81
C GLY A 176 -4.66 -3.06 2.70
N GLY A 177 -3.47 -3.45 2.27
CA GLY A 177 -2.26 -3.41 3.08
C GLY A 177 -2.24 -4.47 4.18
N GLN A 178 -1.20 -4.47 5.00
CA GLN A 178 -1.06 -5.44 6.11
C GLN A 178 -1.93 -5.09 7.33
N GLY A 179 -2.47 -3.89 7.41
CA GLY A 179 -3.51 -3.48 8.36
C GLY A 179 -3.14 -3.49 9.83
N VAL A 180 -1.93 -3.84 10.19
CA VAL A 180 -1.44 -3.87 11.56
C VAL A 180 -0.25 -2.94 11.70
N ASP A 181 -0.51 -1.88 12.43
CA ASP A 181 0.58 -1.12 13.02
C ASP A 181 1.10 -1.94 14.20
N PRO A 182 2.35 -2.43 14.20
CA PRO A 182 2.90 -3.06 15.39
C PRO A 182 2.98 -2.01 16.50
N GLN A 183 2.16 -2.17 17.50
CA GLN A 183 2.15 -1.35 18.73
C GLN A 183 3.30 -1.73 19.63
#